data_644d05270b03ea5ec4ef10c45ca15bd7
#
_entry.id   644d05270b03ea5ec4ef10c45ca15bd7
#
_cell.length_a   1.000
_cell.length_b   1.000
_cell.length_c   1.000
_cell.angle_alpha   90.00
_cell.angle_beta   90.00
_cell.angle_gamma   90.00
#
_symmetry.space_group_name_H-M   'P 1'
#
loop_
_entity.id
_entity.type
_entity.pdbx_description
1 polymer ?
#
loop_
_entity_poly.entity_id
_entity_poly.type
_entity_poly.pdbx_seq_one_letter_code
_entity_poly.pdbx_strand_id
1 'polypeptide(L)'
;VIDNRFISERVNQIRNWNMKFIHGDILDKDLIKKYCHDADIIHHLAGITDVPRVRAESIAERENQIKLVAEEGTQNIIDAVNDKCKIIMPSSHVVYEGIKEVKTDISENEKTCPVLSYGKSKAYNEDQLKKSGKNFVILRLGSVYGYSTDTTRLDIMTNHFSKMASQNGLLKLF
;
A
#
# COMPACT_ATOMS: atom_id res chain seq x y z
N VAL A 1 7.57 8.06 -11.25
CA VAL A 1 6.65 7.88 -10.11
C VAL A 1 5.35 8.58 -10.45
N ILE A 2 4.22 7.89 -10.26
CA ILE A 2 2.87 8.47 -10.40
C ILE A 2 2.27 8.52 -8.99
N ASP A 3 1.74 9.68 -8.58
CA ASP A 3 1.06 9.86 -7.28
C ASP A 3 0.01 10.98 -7.44
N ASN A 4 -1.16 10.81 -6.83
CA ASN A 4 -2.22 11.83 -6.85
C ASN A 4 -2.02 12.92 -5.79
N ARG A 5 -1.01 12.78 -4.94
CA ARG A 5 -0.63 13.78 -3.93
C ARG A 5 0.63 14.52 -4.35
N PHE A 6 0.51 15.83 -4.48
CA PHE A 6 1.68 16.69 -4.70
C PHE A 6 2.19 17.21 -3.36
N ILE A 7 3.31 16.65 -2.88
CA ILE A 7 4.01 17.09 -1.67
C ILE A 7 5.38 17.55 -2.13
N SER A 8 5.68 18.85 -1.97
CA SER A 8 6.87 19.49 -2.55
C SER A 8 8.17 18.79 -2.15
N GLU A 9 8.33 18.44 -0.88
CA GLU A 9 9.52 17.75 -0.35
C GLU A 9 9.73 16.40 -1.01
N ARG A 10 8.65 15.62 -1.14
CA ARG A 10 8.68 14.31 -1.81
C ARG A 10 9.00 14.43 -3.30
N VAL A 11 8.36 15.38 -3.98
CA VAL A 11 8.60 15.63 -5.42
C VAL A 11 10.05 16.04 -5.65
N ASN A 12 10.61 16.92 -4.80
CA ASN A 12 12.00 17.33 -4.88
C ASN A 12 12.95 16.15 -4.62
N GLN A 13 12.65 15.29 -3.65
CA GLN A 13 13.46 14.09 -3.39
C GLN A 13 13.44 13.12 -4.59
N ILE A 14 12.27 12.88 -5.19
CA ILE A 14 12.13 12.06 -6.40
C ILE A 14 12.97 12.63 -7.55
N ARG A 15 12.93 13.94 -7.75
CA ARG A 15 13.75 14.63 -8.77
C ARG A 15 15.24 14.54 -8.49
N ASN A 16 15.65 14.69 -7.22
CA ASN A 16 17.05 14.54 -6.80
C ASN A 16 17.60 13.13 -7.05
N TRP A 17 16.73 12.12 -7.05
CA TRP A 17 17.07 10.76 -7.47
C TRP A 17 17.03 10.55 -8.98
N ASN A 18 16.94 11.63 -9.75
CA ASN A 18 16.84 11.62 -11.21
C ASN A 18 15.63 10.82 -11.73
N MET A 19 14.55 10.83 -10.97
CA MET A 19 13.29 10.16 -11.34
C MET A 19 12.24 11.17 -11.77
N LYS A 20 11.42 10.79 -12.74
CA LYS A 20 10.29 11.60 -13.20
C LYS A 20 9.10 11.46 -12.27
N PHE A 21 8.52 12.58 -11.83
CA PHE A 21 7.26 12.65 -11.11
C PHE A 21 6.12 13.02 -12.06
N ILE A 22 5.02 12.30 -11.99
CA ILE A 22 3.77 12.55 -12.70
C ILE A 22 2.67 12.71 -11.65
N HIS A 23 2.03 13.88 -11.63
CA HIS A 23 0.83 14.06 -10.83
C HIS A 23 -0.36 13.41 -11.55
N GLY A 24 -0.95 12.39 -10.94
CA GLY A 24 -2.05 11.64 -11.55
C GLY A 24 -2.63 10.58 -10.62
N ASP A 25 -3.85 10.17 -10.92
CA ASP A 25 -4.58 9.18 -10.12
C ASP A 25 -4.50 7.79 -10.76
N ILE A 26 -4.42 6.76 -9.94
CA ILE A 26 -4.44 5.36 -10.39
C ILE A 26 -5.78 4.97 -11.04
N LEU A 27 -6.85 5.72 -10.76
CA LEU A 27 -8.17 5.55 -11.37
C LEU A 27 -8.26 6.12 -12.79
N ASP A 28 -7.30 6.94 -13.22
CA ASP A 28 -7.22 7.45 -14.59
C ASP A 28 -6.60 6.39 -15.52
N LYS A 29 -7.47 5.63 -16.19
CA LYS A 29 -7.08 4.53 -17.09
C LYS A 29 -6.14 4.98 -18.20
N ASP A 30 -6.41 6.13 -18.80
CA ASP A 30 -5.63 6.61 -19.94
C ASP A 30 -4.22 7.04 -19.49
N LEU A 31 -4.14 7.70 -18.35
CA LEU A 31 -2.87 8.06 -17.74
C LEU A 31 -2.07 6.80 -17.36
N ILE A 32 -2.68 5.83 -16.70
CA ILE A 32 -2.02 4.57 -16.31
C ILE A 32 -1.56 3.81 -17.55
N LYS A 33 -2.41 3.66 -18.56
CA LYS A 33 -2.04 3.02 -19.83
C LYS A 33 -0.85 3.72 -20.49
N LYS A 34 -0.89 5.06 -20.56
CA LYS A 34 0.18 5.87 -21.18
C LYS A 34 1.55 5.66 -20.54
N TYR A 35 1.61 5.51 -19.22
CA TYR A 35 2.88 5.46 -18.49
C TYR A 35 3.31 4.06 -18.04
N CYS A 36 2.39 3.08 -18.03
CA CYS A 36 2.67 1.73 -17.55
C CYS A 36 2.81 0.69 -18.67
N HIS A 37 2.31 0.98 -19.88
CA HIS A 37 2.28 0.01 -20.99
C HIS A 37 3.65 -0.60 -21.30
N ASP A 38 4.69 0.21 -21.39
CA ASP A 38 6.05 -0.21 -21.77
C ASP A 38 6.99 -0.39 -20.56
N ALA A 39 6.42 -0.46 -19.35
CA ALA A 39 7.22 -0.65 -18.16
C ALA A 39 7.74 -2.08 -18.04
N ASP A 40 9.00 -2.25 -17.65
CA ASP A 40 9.59 -3.55 -17.32
C ASP A 40 9.16 -4.01 -15.92
N ILE A 41 9.10 -3.08 -14.98
CA ILE A 41 8.73 -3.34 -13.58
C ILE A 41 7.80 -2.23 -13.08
N ILE A 42 6.73 -2.63 -12.40
CA ILE A 42 5.84 -1.72 -11.68
C ILE A 42 5.86 -2.06 -10.20
N HIS A 43 6.20 -1.07 -9.37
CA HIS A 43 5.97 -1.10 -7.93
C HIS A 43 4.58 -0.51 -7.65
N HIS A 44 3.60 -1.37 -7.44
CA HIS A 44 2.21 -0.96 -7.17
C HIS A 44 2.06 -0.58 -5.69
N LEU A 45 2.45 0.64 -5.35
CA LEU A 45 2.41 1.18 -3.99
C LEU A 45 1.14 1.99 -3.71
N ALA A 46 0.40 2.36 -4.77
CA ALA A 46 -0.81 3.15 -4.63
C ALA A 46 -1.89 2.40 -3.85
N GLY A 47 -2.50 3.08 -2.91
CA GLY A 47 -3.57 2.54 -2.08
C GLY A 47 -3.89 3.46 -0.91
N ILE A 48 -5.10 3.36 -0.40
CA ILE A 48 -5.51 4.07 0.80
C ILE A 48 -5.24 3.18 2.00
N THR A 49 -4.36 3.63 2.89
CA THR A 49 -4.12 2.96 4.16
C THR A 49 -5.12 3.49 5.17
N ASP A 50 -5.71 2.60 5.98
CA ASP A 50 -6.59 3.02 7.05
C ASP A 50 -5.80 3.74 8.14
N VAL A 51 -5.83 5.08 8.08
CA VAL A 51 -5.25 5.93 9.12
C VAL A 51 -6.39 6.47 9.96
N PRO A 52 -6.47 6.15 11.26
CA PRO A 52 -7.60 6.53 12.13
C PRO A 52 -7.87 8.03 12.27
N ARG A 53 -7.15 8.91 11.59
CA ARG A 53 -7.12 10.35 11.84
C ARG A 53 -7.58 11.26 10.70
N VAL A 54 -8.19 10.75 9.64
CA VAL A 54 -8.76 11.65 8.63
C VAL A 54 -10.18 12.03 9.01
N ARG A 55 -10.38 13.34 9.16
CA ARG A 55 -11.61 14.00 9.61
C ARG A 55 -12.84 13.57 8.83
N ALA A 56 -13.94 13.32 9.56
CA ALA A 56 -15.34 13.60 9.25
C ALA A 56 -15.96 13.12 7.92
N GLU A 57 -15.34 12.21 7.19
CA GLU A 57 -16.05 11.43 6.18
C GLU A 57 -16.76 10.27 6.88
N SER A 58 -17.94 9.90 6.41
CA SER A 58 -18.62 8.74 6.98
C SER A 58 -17.74 7.50 6.79
N ILE A 59 -17.78 6.57 7.75
CA ILE A 59 -17.03 5.30 7.68
C ILE A 59 -17.33 4.58 6.36
N ALA A 60 -18.58 4.61 5.91
CA ALA A 60 -19.02 3.97 4.68
C ALA A 60 -18.41 4.59 3.41
N GLU A 61 -18.31 5.92 3.32
CA GLU A 61 -17.66 6.60 2.19
C GLU A 61 -16.19 6.24 2.10
N ARG A 62 -15.52 6.20 3.24
CA ARG A 62 -14.11 5.83 3.30
C ARG A 62 -13.87 4.38 2.90
N GLU A 63 -14.69 3.46 3.36
CA GLU A 63 -14.62 2.05 2.97
C GLU A 63 -14.83 1.88 1.46
N ASN A 64 -15.79 2.63 0.89
CA ASN A 64 -16.02 2.63 -0.55
C ASN A 64 -14.82 3.18 -1.33
N GLN A 65 -14.16 4.24 -0.85
CA GLN A 65 -12.95 4.77 -1.49
C GLN A 65 -11.78 3.79 -1.41
N ILE A 66 -11.56 3.15 -0.25
CA ILE A 66 -10.53 2.11 -0.10
C ILE A 66 -10.76 1.01 -1.12
N LYS A 67 -12.01 0.53 -1.21
CA LYS A 67 -12.42 -0.51 -2.14
C LYS A 67 -12.21 -0.08 -3.59
N LEU A 68 -12.71 1.09 -3.97
CA LEU A 68 -12.61 1.62 -5.34
C LEU A 68 -11.16 1.72 -5.79
N VAL A 69 -10.30 2.40 -5.00
CA VAL A 69 -8.89 2.57 -5.34
C VAL A 69 -8.16 1.23 -5.41
N ALA A 70 -8.49 0.30 -4.52
CA ALA A 70 -7.89 -1.03 -4.53
C ALA A 70 -8.33 -1.82 -5.77
N GLU A 71 -9.63 -1.98 -5.99
CA GLU A 71 -10.16 -2.86 -7.03
C GLU A 71 -9.91 -2.30 -8.43
N GLU A 72 -10.36 -1.07 -8.70
CA GLU A 72 -10.22 -0.45 -10.03
C GLU A 72 -8.79 0.01 -10.31
N GLY A 73 -8.10 0.57 -9.31
CA GLY A 73 -6.73 1.01 -9.48
C GLY A 73 -5.78 -0.15 -9.82
N THR A 74 -5.93 -1.29 -9.13
CA THR A 74 -5.14 -2.49 -9.45
C THR A 74 -5.52 -3.05 -10.81
N GLN A 75 -6.81 -3.07 -11.16
CA GLN A 75 -7.27 -3.52 -12.48
C GLN A 75 -6.71 -2.64 -13.60
N ASN A 76 -6.66 -1.33 -13.40
CA ASN A 76 -6.09 -0.40 -14.39
C ASN A 76 -4.60 -0.71 -14.67
N ILE A 77 -3.83 -1.08 -13.65
CA ILE A 77 -2.43 -1.51 -13.82
C ILE A 77 -2.38 -2.82 -14.60
N ILE A 78 -3.17 -3.83 -14.20
CA ILE A 78 -3.22 -5.14 -14.86
C ILE A 78 -3.54 -5.00 -16.35
N ASP A 79 -4.52 -4.17 -16.68
CA ASP A 79 -4.98 -3.93 -18.06
C ASP A 79 -3.96 -3.13 -18.88
N ALA A 80 -3.18 -2.27 -18.23
CA ALA A 80 -2.23 -1.38 -18.89
C ALA A 80 -0.91 -2.06 -19.26
N VAL A 81 -0.43 -2.99 -18.44
CA VAL A 81 0.91 -3.56 -18.60
C VAL A 81 0.97 -4.65 -19.67
N ASN A 82 2.07 -4.72 -20.40
CA ASN A 82 2.36 -5.83 -21.28
C ASN A 82 2.75 -7.10 -20.50
N ASP A 83 2.79 -8.25 -21.16
CA ASP A 83 3.03 -9.55 -20.53
C ASP A 83 4.46 -9.76 -20.01
N LYS A 84 5.43 -8.91 -20.42
CA LYS A 84 6.81 -8.96 -19.93
C LYS A 84 6.98 -8.19 -18.63
N CYS A 85 6.08 -7.27 -18.33
CA CYS A 85 6.13 -6.44 -17.14
C CYS A 85 5.98 -7.28 -15.86
N LYS A 86 6.83 -7.02 -14.87
CA LYS A 86 6.69 -7.59 -13.52
C LYS A 86 5.99 -6.60 -12.60
N ILE A 87 4.88 -7.01 -12.00
CA ILE A 87 4.17 -6.21 -11.00
C ILE A 87 4.63 -6.64 -9.60
N ILE A 88 5.21 -5.72 -8.84
CA ILE A 88 5.59 -5.92 -7.44
C ILE A 88 4.57 -5.20 -6.57
N MET A 89 3.80 -5.95 -5.79
CA MET A 89 2.74 -5.41 -4.95
C MET A 89 3.00 -5.68 -3.47
N PRO A 90 3.24 -4.65 -2.66
CA PRO A 90 3.19 -4.77 -1.21
C PRO A 90 1.77 -5.07 -0.72
N SER A 91 1.58 -6.27 -0.21
CA SER A 91 0.46 -6.68 0.60
C SER A 91 0.82 -6.49 2.09
N SER A 92 0.12 -7.10 3.00
CA SER A 92 0.31 -6.86 4.43
C SER A 92 0.01 -8.12 5.25
N HIS A 93 0.67 -8.26 6.39
CA HIS A 93 0.36 -9.30 7.39
C HIS A 93 -1.08 -9.20 7.91
N VAL A 94 -1.75 -8.04 7.80
CA VAL A 94 -3.15 -7.87 8.23
C VAL A 94 -4.15 -8.72 7.43
N VAL A 95 -3.72 -9.34 6.33
CA VAL A 95 -4.55 -10.33 5.64
C VAL A 95 -4.81 -11.58 6.49
N TYR A 96 -4.10 -11.74 7.61
CA TYR A 96 -4.23 -12.84 8.56
C TYR A 96 -4.90 -12.45 9.90
N GLU A 97 -5.34 -11.19 10.07
CA GLU A 97 -5.87 -10.69 11.36
C GLU A 97 -7.02 -11.50 11.97
N GLY A 98 -7.81 -12.16 11.15
CA GLY A 98 -8.98 -12.93 11.61
C GLY A 98 -8.65 -14.37 12.03
N ILE A 99 -7.39 -14.79 11.98
CA ILE A 99 -7.00 -16.12 12.47
C ILE A 99 -7.13 -16.12 13.99
N LYS A 100 -8.00 -16.97 14.51
CA LYS A 100 -8.33 -17.03 15.95
C LYS A 100 -7.27 -17.73 16.79
N GLU A 101 -6.52 -18.63 16.17
CA GLU A 101 -5.48 -19.41 16.86
C GLU A 101 -4.13 -18.73 16.76
N VAL A 102 -3.37 -18.74 17.84
CA VAL A 102 -1.99 -18.26 17.80
C VAL A 102 -1.16 -19.25 17.00
N LYS A 103 -0.66 -18.81 15.85
CA LYS A 103 0.24 -19.57 14.99
C LYS A 103 1.60 -18.90 14.99
N THR A 104 2.64 -19.67 15.21
CA THR A 104 4.03 -19.18 15.27
C THR A 104 4.75 -19.22 13.91
N ASP A 105 4.18 -19.95 12.95
CA ASP A 105 4.80 -20.18 11.63
C ASP A 105 3.72 -20.14 10.55
N ILE A 106 3.42 -18.92 10.09
CA ILE A 106 2.42 -18.68 9.04
C ILE A 106 3.16 -18.52 7.71
N SER A 107 2.96 -19.48 6.81
CA SER A 107 3.48 -19.40 5.45
C SER A 107 2.54 -18.63 4.51
N GLU A 108 3.03 -18.30 3.31
CA GLU A 108 2.27 -17.64 2.26
C GLU A 108 1.08 -18.48 1.73
N ASN A 109 1.11 -19.79 1.98
CA ASN A 109 0.03 -20.72 1.61
C ASN A 109 -1.13 -20.72 2.61
N GLU A 110 -0.97 -20.10 3.79
CA GLU A 110 -2.04 -19.99 4.76
C GLU A 110 -3.19 -19.17 4.20
N LYS A 111 -4.42 -19.63 4.46
CA LYS A 111 -5.64 -18.94 4.01
C LYS A 111 -5.73 -17.56 4.65
N THR A 112 -5.94 -16.55 3.82
CA THR A 112 -6.17 -15.19 4.31
C THR A 112 -7.53 -15.09 5.02
N CYS A 113 -7.56 -14.31 6.11
CA CYS A 113 -8.76 -14.05 6.90
C CYS A 113 -8.77 -12.58 7.35
N PRO A 114 -8.84 -11.60 6.43
CA PRO A 114 -8.79 -10.19 6.79
C PRO A 114 -10.07 -9.74 7.49
N VAL A 115 -9.95 -8.87 8.49
CA VAL A 115 -11.07 -8.30 9.25
C VAL A 115 -11.41 -6.90 8.76
N LEU A 116 -10.41 -6.02 8.73
CA LEU A 116 -10.58 -4.61 8.38
C LEU A 116 -10.60 -4.39 6.87
N SER A 117 -11.20 -3.28 6.44
CA SER A 117 -11.35 -2.92 5.01
C SER A 117 -10.01 -2.85 4.28
N TYR A 118 -8.96 -2.36 4.93
CA TYR A 118 -7.62 -2.36 4.37
C TYR A 118 -7.09 -3.78 4.11
N GLY A 119 -7.22 -4.69 5.07
CA GLY A 119 -6.82 -6.09 4.90
C GLY A 119 -7.63 -6.79 3.80
N LYS A 120 -8.94 -6.54 3.76
CA LYS A 120 -9.83 -7.05 2.70
C LYS A 120 -9.41 -6.56 1.33
N SER A 121 -9.09 -5.26 1.19
CA SER A 121 -8.62 -4.70 -0.07
C SER A 121 -7.30 -5.32 -0.53
N LYS A 122 -6.36 -5.56 0.39
CA LYS A 122 -5.09 -6.22 0.07
C LYS A 122 -5.29 -7.67 -0.38
N ALA A 123 -6.12 -8.43 0.33
CA ALA A 123 -6.45 -9.81 -0.07
C ALA A 123 -7.13 -9.85 -1.44
N TYR A 124 -8.03 -8.90 -1.73
CA TYR A 124 -8.68 -8.79 -3.03
C TYR A 124 -7.66 -8.49 -4.16
N ASN A 125 -6.73 -7.56 -3.94
CA ASN A 125 -5.68 -7.26 -4.91
C ASN A 125 -4.76 -8.47 -5.17
N GLU A 126 -4.43 -9.25 -4.12
CA GLU A 126 -3.70 -10.51 -4.31
C GLU A 126 -4.44 -11.46 -5.26
N ASP A 127 -5.75 -11.59 -5.07
CA ASP A 127 -6.60 -12.45 -5.92
C ASP A 127 -6.71 -11.94 -7.36
N GLN A 128 -6.81 -10.61 -7.56
CA GLN A 128 -6.78 -10.02 -8.90
C GLN A 128 -5.48 -10.38 -9.62
N LEU A 129 -4.32 -10.18 -8.97
CA LEU A 129 -3.02 -10.50 -9.56
C LEU A 129 -2.88 -11.99 -9.85
N LYS A 130 -3.27 -12.86 -8.93
CA LYS A 130 -3.24 -14.33 -9.13
C LYS A 130 -4.09 -14.78 -10.34
N LYS A 131 -5.21 -14.10 -10.59
CA LYS A 131 -6.12 -14.39 -11.72
C LYS A 131 -5.73 -13.70 -13.02
N SER A 132 -4.86 -12.71 -12.98
CA SER A 132 -4.55 -11.85 -14.13
C SER A 132 -3.73 -12.53 -15.24
N GLY A 133 -3.03 -13.62 -14.92
CA GLY A 133 -2.05 -14.23 -15.82
C GLY A 133 -0.76 -13.41 -16.02
N LYS A 134 -0.62 -12.27 -15.35
CA LYS A 134 0.56 -11.41 -15.43
C LYS A 134 1.71 -11.94 -14.56
N ASN A 135 2.93 -11.48 -14.83
CA ASN A 135 4.09 -11.77 -13.99
C ASN A 135 4.03 -10.86 -12.75
N PHE A 136 3.97 -11.44 -11.56
CA PHE A 136 3.84 -10.65 -10.32
C PHE A 136 4.66 -11.22 -9.17
N VAL A 137 4.91 -10.36 -8.19
CA VAL A 137 5.40 -10.71 -6.84
C VAL A 137 4.53 -9.99 -5.82
N ILE A 138 4.01 -10.73 -4.85
CA ILE A 138 3.26 -10.20 -3.71
C ILE A 138 4.14 -10.29 -2.47
N LEU A 139 4.30 -9.17 -1.77
CA LEU A 139 5.09 -9.06 -0.55
C LEU A 139 4.15 -8.79 0.63
N ARG A 140 3.86 -9.79 1.46
CA ARG A 140 3.08 -9.61 2.69
C ARG A 140 3.97 -9.03 3.79
N LEU A 141 4.08 -7.72 3.78
CA LEU A 141 4.95 -6.98 4.69
C LEU A 141 4.40 -6.99 6.12
N GLY A 142 5.29 -7.13 7.09
CA GLY A 142 5.03 -6.78 8.49
C GLY A 142 4.96 -5.26 8.67
N SER A 143 5.07 -4.79 9.92
CA SER A 143 5.10 -3.36 10.21
C SER A 143 6.39 -2.74 9.67
N VAL A 144 6.27 -1.93 8.62
CA VAL A 144 7.39 -1.17 8.07
C VAL A 144 7.58 0.11 8.89
N TYR A 145 8.75 0.29 9.46
CA TYR A 145 9.08 1.44 10.30
C TYR A 145 10.36 2.12 9.84
N GLY A 146 10.60 3.32 10.34
CA GLY A 146 11.80 4.09 10.03
C GLY A 146 11.49 5.58 9.89
N TYR A 147 12.55 6.35 9.67
CA TYR A 147 12.48 7.78 9.47
C TYR A 147 12.09 8.12 8.02
N SER A 148 11.29 9.17 7.88
CA SER A 148 10.97 9.79 6.60
C SER A 148 11.04 11.31 6.74
N THR A 149 11.54 11.98 5.71
CA THR A 149 11.67 13.45 5.68
C THR A 149 10.32 14.17 5.60
N ASP A 150 9.31 13.55 5.02
CA ASP A 150 7.98 14.15 4.82
C ASP A 150 6.92 13.62 5.80
N THR A 151 6.92 12.33 6.07
CA THR A 151 5.93 11.70 6.95
C THR A 151 6.53 10.52 7.70
N THR A 152 6.80 10.70 8.99
CA THR A 152 7.09 9.57 9.87
C THR A 152 5.80 9.14 10.56
N ARG A 153 5.38 7.91 10.32
CA ARG A 153 4.17 7.35 10.95
C ARG A 153 4.44 7.05 12.42
N LEU A 154 3.89 7.88 13.30
CA LEU A 154 4.02 7.72 14.76
C LEU A 154 2.94 6.82 15.38
N ASP A 155 2.01 6.34 14.58
CA ASP A 155 1.03 5.31 14.93
C ASP A 155 1.61 3.89 14.85
N ILE A 156 2.80 3.73 14.27
CA ILE A 156 3.57 2.49 14.28
C ILE A 156 4.34 2.41 15.60
N MET A 157 4.14 1.34 16.36
CA MET A 157 4.69 1.15 17.70
C MET A 157 6.20 1.42 17.78
N THR A 158 6.98 0.89 16.87
CA THR A 158 8.45 1.05 16.83
C THR A 158 8.84 2.53 16.69
N ASN A 159 8.20 3.26 15.76
CA ASN A 159 8.45 4.68 15.56
C ASN A 159 8.01 5.51 16.78
N HIS A 160 6.84 5.17 17.35
CA HIS A 160 6.32 5.83 18.53
C HIS A 160 7.27 5.65 19.72
N PHE A 161 7.70 4.42 20.01
CA PHE A 161 8.60 4.12 21.11
C PHE A 161 9.96 4.79 20.94
N SER A 162 10.51 4.78 19.74
CA SER A 162 11.77 5.47 19.43
C SER A 162 11.66 6.97 19.73
N LYS A 163 10.55 7.61 19.33
CA LYS A 163 10.28 9.02 19.62
C LYS A 163 10.15 9.26 21.12
N MET A 164 9.35 8.46 21.82
CA MET A 164 9.16 8.62 23.27
C MET A 164 10.47 8.43 24.05
N ALA A 165 11.26 7.42 23.68
CA ALA A 165 12.56 7.17 24.30
C ALA A 165 13.53 8.35 24.07
N SER A 166 13.58 8.90 22.85
CA SER A 166 14.44 10.06 22.54
C SER A 166 14.08 11.32 23.32
N GLN A 167 12.85 11.41 23.82
CA GLN A 167 12.34 12.54 24.61
C GLN A 167 12.30 12.23 26.12
N ASN A 168 12.92 11.14 26.58
CA ASN A 168 12.81 10.62 27.94
C ASN A 168 11.35 10.43 28.41
N GLY A 169 10.45 10.16 27.48
CA GLY A 169 9.04 9.93 27.75
C GLY A 169 8.76 8.54 28.30
N LEU A 170 7.61 8.39 28.95
CA LEU A 170 7.17 7.12 29.50
C LEU A 170 6.70 6.17 28.38
N LEU A 171 7.30 4.98 28.32
CA LEU A 171 6.83 3.89 27.46
C LEU A 171 5.77 3.08 28.22
N LYS A 172 4.54 3.04 27.67
CA LYS A 172 3.48 2.17 28.18
C LYS A 172 3.41 0.93 27.30
N LEU A 173 3.60 -0.22 27.90
CA LEU A 173 3.37 -1.53 27.29
C LEU A 173 1.95 -1.99 27.67
N PHE A 174 1.23 -2.55 26.72
CA PHE A 174 -0.12 -3.08 26.94
C PHE A 174 -0.06 -4.53 27.36
#